data_a322305616ff75ccc08de211aec94961
#
_entry.id   a322305616ff75ccc08de211aec94961
#
_cell.length_a   1.000
_cell.length_b   1.000
_cell.length_c   1.000
_cell.angle_alpha   90.00
_cell.angle_beta   90.00
_cell.angle_gamma   90.00
#
_symmetry.space_group_name_H-M   'P 1'
#
loop_
_entity.id
_entity.type
_entity.pdbx_description
1 polymer ?
#
loop_
_entity_poly.entity_id
_entity_poly.type
_entity_poly.pdbx_seq_one_letter_code
_entity_poly.pdbx_strand_id
1 'polypeptide(L)'
;MKILFAFLATLFLASPAWAVDVMMGANGNLVFEPAEVTIAAGESVHFVNNMLPPHNVVVEDHPEISHEGLAMMPGEEFDVTFAEAGDYTYWCGPHKGAGMIGTVHVE
;
A
#
# COMPACT_ATOMS: atom_id res chain seq x y z
N MET A 1 21.30 -10.96 38.17
CA MET A 1 21.05 -10.91 37.60
C MET A 1 20.34 -10.80 36.83
N LYS A 2 20.23 -10.67 36.42
CA LYS A 2 19.65 -10.53 35.71
C LYS A 2 19.20 -10.28 34.70
N ILE A 3 19.06 -10.30 34.17
CA ILE A 3 18.67 -10.10 33.26
C ILE A 3 18.10 -10.01 32.33
N LEU A 4 17.90 -10.00 31.96
CA LEU A 4 17.47 -9.91 31.11
C LEU A 4 16.82 -9.82 30.27
N PHE A 5 16.69 -9.63 30.06
CA PHE A 5 16.15 -9.53 29.32
C PHE A 5 15.75 -9.14 28.44
N ALA A 6 15.94 -8.92 28.25
CA ALA A 6 15.67 -8.50 27.45
C ALA A 6 15.31 -8.70 26.49
N PHE A 7 15.29 -8.91 26.15
CA PHE A 7 15.06 -9.19 25.22
C PHE A 7 14.25 -9.26 24.58
N LEU A 8 14.07 -9.14 24.60
CA LEU A 8 13.49 -9.27 24.00
C LEU A 8 12.93 -8.80 23.23
N ALA A 9 12.92 -8.32 23.44
CA ALA A 9 12.49 -7.58 22.75
C ALA A 9 12.69 -7.59 21.50
N THR A 10 12.94 -7.91 21.09
CA THR A 10 13.24 -7.93 19.97
C THR A 10 12.31 -8.46 19.21
N LEU A 11 11.80 -8.65 19.40
CA LEU A 11 11.22 -9.08 18.83
C LEU A 11 10.42 -8.72 18.14
N PHE A 12 10.08 -8.46 18.08
CA PHE A 12 9.45 -8.15 17.44
C PHE A 12 9.58 -7.59 16.58
N LEU A 13 10.07 -7.31 16.63
CA LEU A 13 10.37 -6.75 15.72
C LEU A 13 10.06 -7.30 14.55
N ALA A 14 9.79 -8.21 14.45
CA ALA A 14 9.36 -8.73 13.24
C ALA A 14 8.03 -8.20 12.98
N SER A 15 7.96 -7.04 12.59
CA SER A 15 6.70 -6.42 12.45
C SER A 15 5.94 -6.98 11.28
N PRO A 16 4.65 -6.81 11.25
CA PRO A 16 3.82 -7.31 10.19
C PRO A 16 4.20 -6.74 8.85
N ALA A 17 3.90 -7.48 7.82
CA ALA A 17 4.25 -7.11 6.47
C ALA A 17 3.46 -5.90 6.01
N TRP A 18 2.19 -5.78 6.41
CA TRP A 18 1.38 -4.65 5.97
C TRP A 18 0.52 -4.14 7.11
N ALA A 19 0.12 -2.85 7.00
CA ALA A 19 -0.65 -2.18 8.04
C ALA A 19 -2.11 -2.00 7.65
N VAL A 20 -2.42 -1.96 6.35
CA VAL A 20 -3.76 -1.64 5.90
C VAL A 20 -3.99 -2.22 4.52
N ASP A 21 -5.23 -2.59 4.25
CA ASP A 21 -5.65 -3.07 2.94
C ASP A 21 -6.32 -1.96 2.16
N VAL A 22 -6.04 -1.88 0.86
CA VAL A 22 -6.71 -0.97 -0.06
C VAL A 22 -7.24 -1.80 -1.22
N MET A 23 -8.52 -1.67 -1.50
CA MET A 23 -9.16 -2.38 -2.58
C MET A 23 -9.13 -1.54 -3.86
N MET A 24 -8.76 -2.15 -4.96
CA MET A 24 -8.71 -1.50 -6.27
C MET A 24 -9.94 -1.89 -7.07
N GLY A 25 -10.74 -0.89 -7.47
CA GLY A 25 -11.97 -1.14 -8.21
C GLY A 25 -13.12 -1.56 -7.32
N ALA A 26 -13.18 -1.01 -6.10
CA ALA A 26 -14.19 -1.41 -5.12
C ALA A 26 -15.60 -1.15 -5.64
N ASN A 27 -16.46 -2.17 -5.50
CA ASN A 27 -17.88 -2.06 -5.84
C ASN A 27 -18.11 -1.66 -7.29
N GLY A 28 -17.18 -1.97 -8.19
CA GLY A 28 -17.33 -1.66 -9.60
C GLY A 28 -17.08 -0.20 -9.94
N ASN A 29 -16.38 0.53 -9.06
CA ASN A 29 -15.99 1.92 -9.31
C ASN A 29 -14.48 2.00 -9.52
N LEU A 30 -14.05 2.97 -10.33
CA LEU A 30 -12.62 3.17 -10.58
C LEU A 30 -12.02 3.99 -9.45
N VAL A 31 -11.92 3.37 -8.28
CA VAL A 31 -11.43 4.03 -7.07
C VAL A 31 -10.53 3.08 -6.28
N PHE A 32 -9.70 3.68 -5.42
CA PHE A 32 -9.03 2.97 -4.34
C PHE A 32 -9.88 3.15 -3.08
N GLU A 33 -10.16 2.06 -2.38
CA GLU A 33 -11.00 2.13 -1.19
C GLU A 33 -10.30 1.46 -0.01
N PRO A 34 -9.95 2.20 1.05
CA PRO A 34 -10.17 3.64 1.22
C PRO A 34 -9.20 4.47 0.38
N ALA A 35 -9.58 5.69 0.06
CA ALA A 35 -8.75 6.55 -0.78
C ALA A 35 -7.59 7.17 -0.01
N GLU A 36 -7.70 7.25 1.32
CA GLU A 36 -6.64 7.77 2.17
C GLU A 36 -6.36 6.80 3.29
N VAL A 37 -5.09 6.55 3.56
CA VAL A 37 -4.68 5.67 4.65
C VAL A 37 -3.48 6.30 5.37
N THR A 38 -3.30 5.90 6.63
CA THR A 38 -2.16 6.33 7.44
C THR A 38 -1.44 5.10 7.95
N ILE A 39 -0.12 5.07 7.77
CA ILE A 39 0.71 3.95 8.22
C ILE A 39 1.97 4.51 8.89
N ALA A 40 2.71 3.64 9.56
CA ALA A 40 4.00 3.99 10.12
C ALA A 40 5.09 3.76 9.07
N ALA A 41 6.19 4.51 9.19
CA ALA A 41 7.33 4.32 8.29
C ALA A 41 7.83 2.89 8.37
N GLY A 42 8.09 2.30 7.23
CA GLY A 42 8.54 0.91 7.12
C GLY A 42 7.41 -0.07 6.90
N GLU A 43 6.18 0.35 7.04
CA GLU A 43 5.03 -0.52 6.80
C GLU A 43 4.61 -0.50 5.34
N SER A 44 3.79 -1.48 4.98
CA SER A 44 3.30 -1.62 3.61
C SER A 44 1.80 -1.44 3.56
N VAL A 45 1.33 -0.93 2.42
CA VAL A 45 -0.08 -0.95 2.07
C VAL A 45 -0.29 -2.17 1.19
N HIS A 46 -1.29 -2.96 1.52
CA HIS A 46 -1.64 -4.18 0.81
C HIS A 46 -2.77 -3.88 -0.16
N PHE A 47 -2.49 -3.99 -1.45
CA PHE A 47 -3.48 -3.69 -2.49
C PHE A 47 -4.09 -4.98 -3.02
N VAL A 48 -5.42 -4.98 -3.11
CA VAL A 48 -6.17 -6.16 -3.58
C VAL A 48 -6.99 -5.76 -4.81
N ASN A 49 -6.78 -6.49 -5.89
CA ASN A 49 -7.50 -6.26 -7.14
C ASN A 49 -8.94 -6.77 -6.99
N ASN A 50 -9.91 -5.92 -7.26
CA ASN A 50 -11.32 -6.31 -7.12
C ASN A 50 -11.99 -6.35 -8.49
N MET A 51 -12.39 -5.20 -9.01
CA MET A 51 -13.17 -5.16 -10.25
C MET A 51 -12.59 -4.13 -11.21
N LEU A 52 -13.00 -4.21 -12.48
CA LEU A 52 -12.64 -3.28 -13.52
C LEU A 52 -11.14 -3.19 -13.79
N PRO A 53 -10.43 -4.36 -13.87
CA PRO A 53 -9.01 -4.32 -14.20
C PRO A 53 -8.79 -3.73 -15.59
N PRO A 54 -7.54 -3.36 -15.92
CA PRO A 54 -6.32 -3.58 -15.14
C PRO A 54 -6.07 -2.47 -14.15
N HIS A 55 -5.40 -2.82 -13.05
CA HIS A 55 -5.01 -1.84 -12.03
C HIS A 55 -3.53 -1.97 -11.69
N ASN A 56 -2.93 -0.85 -11.32
CA ASN A 56 -1.58 -0.84 -10.77
C ASN A 56 -1.47 0.33 -9.79
N VAL A 57 -0.28 0.51 -9.21
CA VAL A 57 -0.06 1.61 -8.27
C VAL A 57 1.21 2.34 -8.68
N VAL A 58 1.04 3.57 -9.12
CA VAL A 58 2.15 4.45 -9.49
C VAL A 58 2.22 5.53 -8.41
N VAL A 59 3.32 5.52 -7.63
CA VAL A 59 3.53 6.49 -6.57
C VAL A 59 4.23 7.69 -7.18
N GLU A 60 3.64 8.86 -7.04
CA GLU A 60 4.15 10.09 -7.65
C GLU A 60 5.59 10.34 -7.20
N ASP A 61 6.49 10.52 -8.16
CA ASP A 61 7.90 10.81 -7.93
C ASP A 61 8.68 9.67 -7.28
N HIS A 62 8.09 8.48 -7.17
CA HIS A 62 8.75 7.35 -6.51
C HIS A 62 8.59 6.07 -7.31
N PRO A 63 9.19 6.00 -8.52
CA PRO A 63 9.09 4.78 -9.31
C PRO A 63 9.71 3.58 -8.62
N GLU A 64 10.67 3.82 -7.70
CA GLU A 64 11.37 2.74 -7.04
C GLU A 64 10.46 1.94 -6.11
N ILE A 65 9.36 2.53 -5.62
CA ILE A 65 8.43 1.78 -4.76
C ILE A 65 7.09 1.51 -5.44
N SER A 66 6.89 2.01 -6.64
CA SER A 66 5.66 1.80 -7.38
C SER A 66 5.52 0.35 -7.82
N HIS A 67 4.29 -0.11 -7.94
CA HIS A 67 3.99 -1.42 -8.52
C HIS A 67 3.34 -1.16 -9.89
N GLU A 68 4.18 -1.09 -10.91
CA GLU A 68 3.70 -0.72 -12.25
C GLU A 68 3.17 -1.89 -13.05
N GLY A 69 3.49 -3.12 -12.65
CA GLY A 69 2.91 -4.29 -13.27
C GLY A 69 1.40 -4.29 -13.07
N LEU A 70 0.68 -4.72 -14.12
CA LEU A 70 -0.78 -4.66 -14.10
C LEU A 70 -1.38 -5.88 -13.45
N ALA A 71 -2.28 -5.64 -12.49
CA ALA A 71 -3.09 -6.69 -11.90
C ALA A 71 -4.31 -6.87 -12.79
N MET A 72 -4.48 -8.09 -13.33
CA MET A 72 -5.51 -8.37 -14.32
C MET A 72 -6.65 -9.20 -13.77
N MET A 73 -6.40 -10.01 -12.74
CA MET A 73 -7.38 -10.96 -12.25
C MET A 73 -7.95 -10.53 -10.91
N PRO A 74 -9.24 -10.76 -10.67
CA PRO A 74 -9.82 -10.49 -9.35
C PRO A 74 -9.08 -11.30 -8.29
N GLY A 75 -8.78 -10.66 -7.16
CA GLY A 75 -8.07 -11.31 -6.07
C GLY A 75 -6.57 -11.23 -6.14
N GLU A 76 -6.01 -10.74 -7.23
CA GLU A 76 -4.57 -10.50 -7.31
C GLU A 76 -4.16 -9.45 -6.28
N GLU A 77 -3.03 -9.65 -5.61
CA GLU A 77 -2.63 -8.80 -4.48
C GLU A 77 -1.15 -8.46 -4.59
N PHE A 78 -0.79 -7.31 -4.03
CA PHE A 78 0.62 -6.95 -3.91
C PHE A 78 0.78 -5.89 -2.82
N ASP A 79 2.03 -5.73 -2.34
CA ASP A 79 2.35 -4.76 -1.30
C ASP A 79 3.19 -3.63 -1.87
N VAL A 80 2.96 -2.41 -1.35
CA VAL A 80 3.84 -1.27 -1.61
C VAL A 80 4.35 -0.80 -0.26
N THR A 81 5.67 -0.79 -0.10
CA THR A 81 6.32 -0.47 1.17
C THR A 81 6.80 0.98 1.18
N PHE A 82 6.51 1.68 2.27
CA PHE A 82 6.88 3.09 2.41
C PHE A 82 7.89 3.20 3.56
N ALA A 83 9.17 3.33 3.22
CA ALA A 83 10.23 3.34 4.21
C ALA A 83 10.34 4.64 4.97
N GLU A 84 9.90 5.75 4.38
CA GLU A 84 10.15 7.07 4.95
C GLU A 84 8.85 7.83 5.18
N ALA A 85 8.83 8.61 6.27
CA ALA A 85 7.69 9.44 6.61
C ALA A 85 7.44 10.48 5.52
N GLY A 86 6.18 10.81 5.32
CA GLY A 86 5.78 11.80 4.33
C GLY A 86 4.39 11.51 3.81
N ASP A 87 3.91 12.37 2.94
CA ASP A 87 2.62 12.19 2.28
C ASP A 87 2.88 11.82 0.83
N TYR A 88 2.27 10.73 0.40
CA TYR A 88 2.49 10.18 -0.93
C TYR A 88 1.18 10.12 -1.70
N THR A 89 1.17 10.72 -2.88
CA THR A 89 0.04 10.59 -3.79
C THR A 89 0.34 9.44 -4.75
N TYR A 90 -0.66 8.61 -5.02
CA TYR A 90 -0.50 7.54 -6.00
C TYR A 90 -1.76 7.45 -6.86
N TRP A 91 -1.63 6.78 -8.00
CA TRP A 91 -2.75 6.60 -8.91
C TRP A 91 -2.63 5.26 -9.62
N CYS A 92 -3.73 4.86 -10.24
CA CYS A 92 -3.73 3.73 -11.17
C CYS A 92 -3.40 4.27 -12.55
N GLY A 93 -2.34 3.76 -13.17
CA GLY A 93 -1.92 4.26 -14.48
C GLY A 93 -3.03 4.26 -15.52
N PRO A 94 -3.69 3.12 -15.77
CA PRO A 94 -4.75 3.08 -16.78
C PRO A 94 -5.95 3.96 -16.46
N HIS A 95 -6.21 4.26 -15.18
CA HIS A 95 -7.43 4.96 -14.80
C HIS A 95 -7.18 6.31 -14.12
N LYS A 96 -5.97 6.85 -14.25
CA LYS A 96 -5.66 8.14 -13.65
C LYS A 96 -6.61 9.21 -14.18
N GLY A 97 -6.90 9.17 -15.47
CA GLY A 97 -7.79 10.13 -16.09
C GLY A 97 -9.21 10.06 -15.58
N ALA A 98 -9.60 8.93 -15.00
CA ALA A 98 -10.93 8.78 -14.41
C ALA A 98 -10.94 9.16 -12.94
N GLY A 99 -9.79 9.60 -12.39
CA GLY A 99 -9.73 10.04 -11.00
C GLY A 99 -9.38 8.95 -10.01
N MET A 100 -8.83 7.82 -10.46
CA MET A 100 -8.44 6.74 -9.56
C MET A 100 -7.11 7.10 -8.90
N ILE A 101 -7.20 7.87 -7.82
CA ILE A 101 -6.07 8.48 -7.13
C ILE A 101 -6.26 8.31 -5.63
N GLY A 102 -5.17 8.05 -4.92
CA GLY A 102 -5.20 7.91 -3.46
C GLY A 102 -4.02 8.58 -2.79
N THR A 103 -4.03 8.57 -1.46
CA THR A 103 -2.97 9.18 -0.66
C THR A 103 -2.60 8.26 0.49
N VAL A 104 -1.30 8.15 0.76
CA VAL A 104 -0.77 7.45 1.93
C VAL A 104 -0.04 8.47 2.78
N HIS A 105 -0.46 8.56 4.05
CA HIS A 105 0.22 9.39 5.04
C HIS A 105 1.12 8.47 5.85
N VAL A 106 2.43 8.68 5.79
CA VAL A 106 3.41 7.84 6.47
C VAL A 106 3.99 8.66 7.62
N GLU A 107 3.83 8.15 8.83
CA GLU A 107 4.24 8.86 10.04
C GLU A 107 5.57 8.40 10.60
#